data_03a7dbca177d62943195f48b74d35e6e
#
_entry.id   03a7dbca177d62943195f48b74d35e6e
#
_cell.length_a   1.000
_cell.length_b   1.000
_cell.length_c   1.000
_cell.angle_alpha   90.00
_cell.angle_beta   90.00
_cell.angle_gamma   90.00
#
_symmetry.space_group_name_H-M   'P 1'
#
loop_
_entity.id
_entity.type
_entity.pdbx_description
1 polymer ?
#
loop_
_entity_poly.entity_id
_entity_poly.type
_entity_poly.pdbx_seq_one_letter_code
_entity_poly.pdbx_strand_id
1 'polypeptide(L)'
;DDVLLDDQSGKEMLKVTRLSAKFDILPFFKGKISISSVQLFGFTINLNKETPDSPPNFKFVLDAFASKDTIKKESSLDLRINSVLIRRGRMAYHVLSEEKTPGKFNAKHVQLQNIIANISLKAMNRDSLNLGIKRLSFDEKASGFSLKKMSLKLVANDKRTNIENFAIELPETSLKMDTIHLVYDSLKAFDQFSEKVHFSFRTLPSQITLKDISPFVPVLAHFKEPITLDMQVKGTVDQLTCSHLEITADDRQFRLSGDVSLQELSSPQDAYVYGKLSELSANSRGVGFLVRNLSSNYNGVPPLLERLGDIDFRGEISGYFTDLVTYGQLRTGLGNVKTDLKLSSDKAKGLFAYSGAVKTEEFELGKLLNNEKLGEITFNLDVHGRHIEKQLPAVELKGLIASVEYSRYKYENITLDGEYKQGGFNGKIALDDPNGSIYLNGDVNVASKVPTFNFLAVVDKFRPNDLNL
;
A
#
# COMPACT_ATOMS: atom_id res chain seq x y z
N ASP A 1 -3.60 46.75 -9.50
CA ASP A 1 -3.20 46.44 -8.12
C ASP A 1 -4.50 46.28 -7.31
N ASP A 2 -4.52 45.40 -6.35
CA ASP A 2 -5.65 45.03 -5.47
C ASP A 2 -7.00 44.77 -6.19
N VAL A 3 -7.19 43.56 -6.65
CA VAL A 3 -8.49 43.08 -7.18
C VAL A 3 -9.22 42.37 -6.04
N LEU A 4 -10.43 42.83 -5.74
CA LEU A 4 -11.33 42.23 -4.75
C LEU A 4 -12.62 41.80 -5.46
N LEU A 5 -13.07 40.58 -5.17
CA LEU A 5 -14.34 40.05 -5.61
C LEU A 5 -15.04 39.38 -4.44
N ASP A 6 -16.19 39.89 -4.08
CA ASP A 6 -17.03 39.32 -3.04
C ASP A 6 -18.03 38.29 -3.67
N ASP A 7 -18.44 37.35 -2.85
CA ASP A 7 -19.53 36.46 -3.23
C ASP A 7 -20.91 37.18 -3.16
N GLN A 8 -21.97 36.50 -3.56
CA GLN A 8 -23.34 37.10 -3.55
C GLN A 8 -23.84 37.37 -2.12
N SER A 9 -23.17 36.90 -1.08
CA SER A 9 -23.49 37.22 0.31
C SER A 9 -22.65 38.38 0.87
N GLY A 10 -21.79 39.00 0.05
CA GLY A 10 -20.91 40.10 0.45
C GLY A 10 -19.67 39.65 1.23
N LYS A 11 -19.29 38.37 1.17
CA LYS A 11 -18.06 37.87 1.77
C LYS A 11 -16.92 37.85 0.76
N GLU A 12 -15.71 38.20 1.21
CA GLU A 12 -14.52 38.17 0.37
C GLU A 12 -14.27 36.75 -0.19
N MET A 13 -14.48 36.59 -1.50
CA MET A 13 -14.27 35.33 -2.20
C MET A 13 -12.90 35.28 -2.87
N LEU A 14 -12.49 36.35 -3.51
CA LEU A 14 -11.19 36.46 -4.17
C LEU A 14 -10.54 37.81 -3.85
N LYS A 15 -9.30 37.74 -3.38
CA LYS A 15 -8.42 38.90 -3.22
C LYS A 15 -7.11 38.64 -3.93
N VAL A 16 -6.64 39.60 -4.75
CA VAL A 16 -5.37 39.50 -5.48
C VAL A 16 -4.59 40.77 -5.26
N THR A 17 -3.43 40.69 -4.67
CA THR A 17 -2.54 41.85 -4.45
C THR A 17 -2.05 42.42 -5.78
N ARG A 18 -1.70 41.57 -6.74
CA ARG A 18 -1.24 42.02 -8.06
C ARG A 18 -1.68 41.03 -9.14
N LEU A 19 -2.44 41.52 -10.10
CA LEU A 19 -2.81 40.84 -11.35
C LEU A 19 -2.19 41.56 -12.53
N SER A 20 -1.46 40.85 -13.39
CA SER A 20 -0.94 41.36 -14.66
C SER A 20 -1.26 40.40 -15.76
N ALA A 21 -1.84 40.88 -16.84
CA ALA A 21 -2.12 40.09 -18.06
C ALA A 21 -1.55 40.82 -19.27
N LYS A 22 -0.84 40.08 -20.12
CA LYS A 22 -0.30 40.55 -21.37
C LYS A 22 -0.98 39.84 -22.54
N PHE A 23 -1.65 40.59 -23.39
CA PHE A 23 -2.40 40.09 -24.55
C PHE A 23 -1.59 40.25 -25.85
N ASP A 24 -1.75 39.27 -26.76
CA ASP A 24 -1.22 39.35 -28.11
C ASP A 24 -2.29 39.96 -29.02
N ILE A 25 -2.02 41.11 -29.62
CA ILE A 25 -3.00 41.89 -30.41
C ILE A 25 -3.26 41.24 -31.78
N LEU A 26 -2.27 40.66 -32.44
CA LEU A 26 -2.40 40.11 -33.79
C LEU A 26 -3.41 38.93 -33.92
N PRO A 27 -3.47 37.96 -32.99
CA PRO A 27 -4.49 36.90 -33.02
C PRO A 27 -5.91 37.39 -32.83
N PHE A 28 -6.11 38.50 -32.13
CA PHE A 28 -7.44 39.09 -31.89
C PHE A 28 -8.16 39.46 -33.17
N PHE A 29 -7.44 39.99 -34.16
CA PHE A 29 -8.02 40.30 -35.48
C PHE A 29 -8.45 39.06 -36.29
N LYS A 30 -8.08 37.87 -35.86
CA LYS A 30 -8.46 36.57 -36.43
C LYS A 30 -9.50 35.84 -35.58
N GLY A 31 -10.18 36.51 -34.64
CA GLY A 31 -11.15 35.93 -33.75
C GLY A 31 -10.56 34.97 -32.70
N LYS A 32 -9.24 35.06 -32.42
CA LYS A 32 -8.54 34.23 -31.45
C LYS A 32 -8.08 35.07 -30.27
N ILE A 33 -8.30 34.58 -29.03
CA ILE A 33 -7.77 35.21 -27.83
C ILE A 33 -6.46 34.54 -27.51
N SER A 34 -5.36 35.29 -27.61
CA SER A 34 -4.02 34.85 -27.19
C SER A 34 -3.50 35.72 -26.06
N ILE A 35 -3.15 35.09 -24.95
CA ILE A 35 -2.59 35.74 -23.79
C ILE A 35 -1.15 35.28 -23.65
N SER A 36 -0.20 36.20 -23.78
CA SER A 36 1.23 35.85 -23.65
C SER A 36 1.59 35.45 -22.23
N SER A 37 1.03 36.16 -21.24
CA SER A 37 1.35 35.88 -19.83
C SER A 37 0.27 36.41 -18.91
N VAL A 38 -0.04 35.62 -17.88
CA VAL A 38 -0.80 36.04 -16.70
C VAL A 38 0.08 35.84 -15.47
N GLN A 39 0.14 36.86 -14.63
CA GLN A 39 0.87 36.81 -13.38
C GLN A 39 -0.06 37.17 -12.22
N LEU A 40 -0.17 36.23 -11.27
CA LEU A 40 -0.91 36.36 -10.03
C LEU A 40 0.04 36.35 -8.87
N PHE A 41 0.05 37.40 -8.10
CA PHE A 41 0.91 37.50 -6.93
C PHE A 41 0.09 37.86 -5.69
N GLY A 42 0.22 37.05 -4.64
CA GLY A 42 -0.47 37.24 -3.39
C GLY A 42 -1.99 37.15 -3.54
N PHE A 43 -2.50 36.02 -4.02
CA PHE A 43 -3.94 35.81 -4.07
C PHE A 43 -4.44 34.99 -2.89
N THR A 44 -5.67 35.26 -2.50
CA THR A 44 -6.44 34.45 -1.54
C THR A 44 -7.80 34.15 -2.16
N ILE A 45 -8.18 32.88 -2.20
CA ILE A 45 -9.48 32.42 -2.70
C ILE A 45 -10.18 31.66 -1.57
N ASN A 46 -11.42 32.09 -1.26
CA ASN A 46 -12.28 31.45 -0.28
C ASN A 46 -13.54 30.90 -0.98
N LEU A 47 -13.57 29.60 -1.18
CA LEU A 47 -14.67 28.89 -1.79
C LEU A 47 -15.45 28.12 -0.76
N ASN A 48 -16.77 28.11 -0.86
CA ASN A 48 -17.61 27.33 0.04
C ASN A 48 -18.89 26.85 -0.60
N LYS A 49 -19.47 25.83 0.01
CA LYS A 49 -20.83 25.37 -0.16
C LYS A 49 -21.48 25.27 1.21
N GLU A 50 -22.78 25.50 1.31
CA GLU A 50 -23.51 25.24 2.56
C GLU A 50 -23.62 23.76 2.87
N THR A 51 -24.06 22.96 1.87
CA THR A 51 -24.17 21.50 1.93
C THR A 51 -23.52 20.88 0.69
N PRO A 52 -23.25 19.56 0.64
CA PRO A 52 -22.71 18.91 -0.56
C PRO A 52 -23.53 19.16 -1.84
N ASP A 53 -24.85 19.28 -1.72
CA ASP A 53 -25.78 19.44 -2.84
C ASP A 53 -26.07 20.91 -3.17
N SER A 54 -25.70 21.86 -2.31
CA SER A 54 -25.92 23.28 -2.54
C SER A 54 -24.96 23.83 -3.61
N PRO A 55 -25.35 24.89 -4.32
CA PRO A 55 -24.45 25.55 -5.28
C PRO A 55 -23.27 26.18 -4.54
N PRO A 56 -22.06 26.18 -5.14
CA PRO A 56 -20.92 26.86 -4.58
C PRO A 56 -21.09 28.40 -4.61
N ASN A 57 -20.46 29.11 -3.67
CA ASN A 57 -20.50 30.57 -3.61
C ASN A 57 -19.95 31.27 -4.85
N PHE A 58 -19.20 30.58 -5.70
CA PHE A 58 -18.68 31.09 -6.97
C PHE A 58 -19.55 30.72 -8.21
N LYS A 59 -20.74 30.11 -7.99
CA LYS A 59 -21.63 29.70 -9.12
C LYS A 59 -21.94 30.85 -10.05
N PHE A 60 -22.19 32.05 -9.55
CA PHE A 60 -22.48 33.24 -10.35
C PHE A 60 -21.36 33.58 -11.33
N VAL A 61 -20.11 33.32 -10.97
CA VAL A 61 -18.95 33.50 -11.86
C VAL A 61 -19.03 32.50 -13.02
N LEU A 62 -19.30 31.21 -12.70
CA LEU A 62 -19.50 30.19 -13.74
C LEU A 62 -20.64 30.51 -14.64
N ASP A 63 -21.80 30.97 -14.09
CA ASP A 63 -22.97 31.33 -14.84
C ASP A 63 -22.72 32.55 -15.76
N ALA A 64 -21.87 33.46 -15.36
CA ALA A 64 -21.49 34.63 -16.19
C ALA A 64 -20.64 34.21 -17.40
N PHE A 65 -19.88 33.13 -17.30
CA PHE A 65 -19.13 32.57 -18.44
C PHE A 65 -19.95 31.54 -19.24
N ALA A 66 -21.06 31.04 -18.69
CA ALA A 66 -21.96 30.14 -19.41
C ALA A 66 -22.74 30.98 -20.47
N SER A 67 -22.51 30.72 -21.75
CA SER A 67 -23.15 31.43 -22.85
C SER A 67 -24.69 31.30 -22.75
N LYS A 68 -25.39 32.40 -22.66
CA LYS A 68 -26.88 32.48 -22.74
C LYS A 68 -27.42 32.38 -24.16
N ASP A 69 -26.57 32.28 -25.17
CA ASP A 69 -27.00 32.24 -26.56
C ASP A 69 -27.52 30.86 -26.97
N THR A 70 -28.84 30.79 -27.10
CA THR A 70 -29.58 29.66 -27.70
C THR A 70 -29.38 29.55 -29.23
N ILE A 71 -28.61 30.44 -29.84
CA ILE A 71 -28.25 30.41 -31.27
C ILE A 71 -26.84 29.80 -31.34
N LYS A 72 -26.75 28.59 -31.89
CA LYS A 72 -25.50 27.89 -32.23
C LYS A 72 -24.68 28.69 -33.24
N LYS A 73 -24.04 29.78 -32.82
CA LYS A 73 -22.88 30.30 -33.50
C LYS A 73 -21.67 29.51 -32.96
N GLU A 74 -21.01 28.76 -33.82
CA GLU A 74 -19.71 28.13 -33.57
C GLU A 74 -18.67 29.21 -33.27
N SER A 75 -18.69 29.76 -32.07
CA SER A 75 -17.52 30.51 -31.59
C SER A 75 -16.50 29.46 -31.14
N SER A 76 -15.65 29.09 -32.07
CA SER A 76 -14.42 28.32 -31.70
C SER A 76 -13.48 29.24 -30.92
N LEU A 77 -13.74 29.39 -29.62
CA LEU A 77 -12.83 30.10 -28.72
C LEU A 77 -11.52 29.29 -28.66
N ASP A 78 -10.53 29.66 -29.46
CA ASP A 78 -9.17 29.11 -29.38
C ASP A 78 -8.40 29.95 -28.32
N LEU A 79 -8.56 29.58 -27.06
CA LEU A 79 -7.86 30.23 -25.94
C LEU A 79 -6.47 29.66 -25.80
N ARG A 80 -5.46 30.54 -25.91
CA ARG A 80 -4.04 30.19 -25.68
C ARG A 80 -3.47 31.09 -24.60
N ILE A 81 -2.87 30.50 -23.59
CA ILE A 81 -2.15 31.20 -22.52
C ILE A 81 -0.74 30.64 -22.43
N ASN A 82 0.23 31.35 -22.91
CA ASN A 82 1.61 30.83 -22.98
C ASN A 82 2.23 30.65 -21.60
N SER A 83 1.86 31.47 -20.63
CA SER A 83 2.36 31.37 -19.27
C SER A 83 1.40 31.91 -18.25
N VAL A 84 1.06 31.10 -17.23
CA VAL A 84 0.42 31.54 -15.98
C VAL A 84 1.41 31.35 -14.85
N LEU A 85 1.83 32.44 -14.23
CA LEU A 85 2.72 32.47 -13.08
C LEU A 85 1.93 32.82 -11.83
N ILE A 86 1.94 31.92 -10.87
CA ILE A 86 1.29 32.08 -9.57
C ILE A 86 2.34 32.07 -8.50
N ARG A 87 2.31 33.04 -7.59
CA ARG A 87 3.20 33.11 -6.43
C ARG A 87 2.46 33.59 -5.20
N ARG A 88 2.76 32.99 -4.05
CA ARG A 88 2.18 33.32 -2.74
C ARG A 88 0.64 33.20 -2.74
N GLY A 89 0.11 32.13 -3.38
CA GLY A 89 -1.32 31.86 -3.40
C GLY A 89 -1.78 31.17 -2.13
N ARG A 90 -3.04 31.45 -1.75
CA ARG A 90 -3.78 30.72 -0.71
C ARG A 90 -5.15 30.38 -1.26
N MET A 91 -5.64 29.19 -0.93
CA MET A 91 -6.96 28.75 -1.33
C MET A 91 -7.62 27.97 -0.19
N ALA A 92 -8.86 28.31 0.13
CA ALA A 92 -9.67 27.53 1.04
C ALA A 92 -10.93 27.06 0.31
N TYR A 93 -11.32 25.81 0.56
CA TYR A 93 -12.61 25.26 0.14
C TYR A 93 -13.25 24.54 1.32
N HIS A 94 -14.52 24.87 1.61
CA HIS A 94 -15.24 24.29 2.71
C HIS A 94 -16.68 23.94 2.34
N VAL A 95 -17.12 22.74 2.72
CA VAL A 95 -18.54 22.37 2.81
C VAL A 95 -18.97 22.59 4.26
N LEU A 96 -19.76 23.64 4.51
CA LEU A 96 -19.95 24.18 5.87
C LEU A 96 -20.72 23.21 6.79
N SER A 97 -21.60 22.36 6.23
CA SER A 97 -22.35 21.33 6.97
C SER A 97 -21.53 20.11 7.37
N GLU A 98 -20.33 19.95 6.85
CA GLU A 98 -19.51 18.76 7.05
C GLU A 98 -18.46 18.96 8.14
N GLU A 99 -18.08 17.88 8.80
CA GLU A 99 -17.08 17.91 9.87
C GLU A 99 -15.64 18.00 9.31
N LYS A 100 -14.80 18.73 10.02
CA LYS A 100 -13.36 18.79 9.75
C LYS A 100 -12.64 17.59 10.34
N THR A 101 -11.68 17.04 9.61
CA THR A 101 -10.84 15.90 10.05
C THR A 101 -9.37 16.30 10.15
N PRO A 102 -8.93 16.92 11.25
CA PRO A 102 -7.52 17.33 11.41
C PRO A 102 -6.55 16.13 11.29
N GLY A 103 -5.41 16.36 10.64
CA GLY A 103 -4.39 15.33 10.45
C GLY A 103 -4.67 14.32 9.32
N LYS A 104 -5.83 14.46 8.64
CA LYS A 104 -6.18 13.65 7.45
C LYS A 104 -6.64 14.55 6.33
N PHE A 105 -6.37 14.14 5.10
CA PHE A 105 -6.93 14.84 3.93
C PHE A 105 -8.44 14.71 3.90
N ASN A 106 -9.11 15.85 3.73
CA ASN A 106 -10.56 15.92 3.63
C ASN A 106 -10.94 16.79 2.43
N ALA A 107 -11.43 16.17 1.37
CA ALA A 107 -11.82 16.87 0.15
C ALA A 107 -12.95 17.90 0.37
N LYS A 108 -13.73 17.81 1.47
CA LYS A 108 -14.76 18.76 1.87
C LYS A 108 -14.20 19.96 2.64
N HIS A 109 -12.95 19.91 3.08
CA HIS A 109 -12.26 20.96 3.83
C HIS A 109 -10.78 21.03 3.45
N VAL A 110 -10.50 21.73 2.35
CA VAL A 110 -9.13 21.87 1.81
C VAL A 110 -8.61 23.28 2.10
N GLN A 111 -7.41 23.39 2.64
CA GLN A 111 -6.72 24.68 2.88
C GLN A 111 -5.30 24.65 2.32
N LEU A 112 -5.15 25.19 1.11
CA LEU A 112 -3.85 25.29 0.44
C LEU A 112 -3.17 26.63 0.76
N GLN A 113 -1.89 26.57 1.06
CA GLN A 113 -1.04 27.73 1.28
C GLN A 113 0.28 27.59 0.53
N ASN A 114 1.01 28.70 0.37
CA ASN A 114 2.27 28.74 -0.35
C ASN A 114 2.16 28.25 -1.80
N ILE A 115 1.00 28.46 -2.44
CA ILE A 115 0.78 27.99 -3.82
C ILE A 115 1.73 28.73 -4.76
N ILE A 116 2.54 27.95 -5.49
CA ILE A 116 3.37 28.43 -6.58
C ILE A 116 3.04 27.57 -7.78
N ALA A 117 2.71 28.21 -8.92
CA ALA A 117 2.46 27.49 -10.16
C ALA A 117 3.08 28.21 -11.36
N ASN A 118 3.53 27.41 -12.33
CA ASN A 118 3.92 27.83 -13.66
C ASN A 118 3.24 26.90 -14.65
N ILE A 119 2.19 27.41 -15.29
CA ILE A 119 1.29 26.63 -16.15
C ILE A 119 1.28 27.28 -17.53
N SER A 120 1.17 26.48 -18.58
CA SER A 120 0.93 26.92 -19.96
C SER A 120 -0.27 26.19 -20.55
N LEU A 121 -1.13 26.89 -21.26
CA LEU A 121 -2.27 26.35 -21.99
C LEU A 121 -2.07 26.64 -23.47
N LYS A 122 -1.53 25.66 -24.21
CA LYS A 122 -1.19 25.82 -25.61
C LYS A 122 -2.39 25.70 -26.56
N ALA A 123 -3.38 24.92 -26.17
CA ALA A 123 -4.64 24.79 -26.88
C ALA A 123 -5.73 24.39 -25.88
N MET A 124 -6.86 25.01 -26.02
CA MET A 124 -8.10 24.62 -25.36
C MET A 124 -9.24 24.94 -26.34
N ASN A 125 -9.70 23.90 -27.00
CA ASN A 125 -10.85 23.98 -27.89
C ASN A 125 -11.79 22.81 -27.59
N ARG A 126 -12.87 22.68 -28.36
CA ARG A 126 -13.91 21.68 -28.14
C ARG A 126 -13.36 20.22 -28.16
N ASP A 127 -12.32 19.98 -28.93
CA ASP A 127 -11.84 18.64 -29.27
C ASP A 127 -10.43 18.34 -28.70
N SER A 128 -9.75 19.34 -28.12
CA SER A 128 -8.40 19.14 -27.59
C SER A 128 -8.03 20.09 -26.44
N LEU A 129 -7.26 19.55 -25.51
CA LEU A 129 -6.63 20.25 -24.42
C LEU A 129 -5.12 19.98 -24.46
N ASN A 130 -4.29 21.02 -24.47
CA ASN A 130 -2.84 20.89 -24.34
C ASN A 130 -2.37 21.81 -23.20
N LEU A 131 -2.04 21.19 -22.06
CA LEU A 131 -1.66 21.83 -20.82
C LEU A 131 -0.24 21.44 -20.42
N GLY A 132 0.57 22.40 -20.06
CA GLY A 132 1.87 22.15 -19.46
C GLY A 132 1.95 22.70 -18.03
N ILE A 133 2.38 21.90 -17.09
CA ILE A 133 2.73 22.32 -15.74
C ILE A 133 4.23 22.17 -15.58
N LYS A 134 4.96 23.28 -15.57
CA LYS A 134 6.41 23.28 -15.30
C LYS A 134 6.71 23.16 -13.81
N ARG A 135 5.84 23.73 -12.99
CA ARG A 135 5.91 23.68 -11.53
C ARG A 135 4.52 23.91 -10.94
N LEU A 136 4.15 23.06 -10.01
CA LEU A 136 3.08 23.28 -9.04
C LEU A 136 3.60 22.84 -7.68
N SER A 137 3.45 23.68 -6.67
CA SER A 137 3.77 23.37 -5.29
C SER A 137 2.79 24.05 -4.35
N PHE A 138 2.49 23.41 -3.21
CA PHE A 138 1.63 23.93 -2.15
C PHE A 138 1.79 23.10 -0.87
N ASP A 139 1.34 23.66 0.24
CA ASP A 139 1.15 22.94 1.49
C ASP A 139 -0.35 22.90 1.81
N GLU A 140 -0.88 21.71 2.18
CA GLU A 140 -2.25 21.57 2.70
C GLU A 140 -2.21 21.59 4.22
N LYS A 141 -2.84 22.63 4.81
CA LYS A 141 -2.67 22.98 6.22
C LYS A 141 -3.34 21.98 7.17
N ALA A 142 -4.50 21.42 6.82
CA ALA A 142 -5.29 20.61 7.73
C ALA A 142 -4.73 19.19 7.89
N SER A 143 -4.25 18.60 6.80
CA SER A 143 -3.70 17.24 6.77
C SER A 143 -2.18 17.19 6.96
N GLY A 144 -1.48 18.32 6.73
CA GLY A 144 -0.03 18.38 6.72
C GLY A 144 0.62 17.88 5.42
N PHE A 145 -0.17 17.58 4.39
CA PHE A 145 0.37 17.19 3.08
C PHE A 145 1.14 18.34 2.42
N SER A 146 2.31 18.05 1.88
CA SER A 146 3.15 19.05 1.22
C SER A 146 3.60 18.56 -0.15
N LEU A 147 3.19 19.26 -1.20
CA LEU A 147 3.68 19.09 -2.56
C LEU A 147 4.84 20.05 -2.81
N LYS A 148 6.07 19.55 -2.85
CA LYS A 148 7.28 20.38 -3.09
C LYS A 148 7.38 20.79 -4.56
N LYS A 149 7.04 19.87 -5.46
CA LYS A 149 7.01 20.14 -6.88
C LYS A 149 6.21 19.05 -7.62
N MET A 150 5.43 19.47 -8.61
CA MET A 150 4.88 18.60 -9.63
C MET A 150 5.12 19.25 -10.99
N SER A 151 5.44 18.42 -11.98
CA SER A 151 5.55 18.82 -13.39
C SER A 151 4.95 17.76 -14.28
N LEU A 152 4.34 18.20 -15.39
CA LEU A 152 3.77 17.34 -16.42
C LEU A 152 3.48 18.12 -17.70
N LYS A 153 3.29 17.38 -18.79
CA LYS A 153 2.67 17.87 -20.01
C LYS A 153 1.49 16.97 -20.37
N LEU A 154 0.31 17.55 -20.50
CA LEU A 154 -0.93 16.84 -20.75
C LEU A 154 -1.46 17.21 -22.12
N VAL A 155 -1.79 16.19 -22.91
CA VAL A 155 -2.50 16.30 -24.18
C VAL A 155 -3.70 15.39 -24.13
N ALA A 156 -4.90 15.98 -24.26
CA ALA A 156 -6.15 15.25 -24.13
C ALA A 156 -7.10 15.57 -25.30
N ASN A 157 -7.98 14.63 -25.60
CA ASN A 157 -9.14 14.79 -26.45
C ASN A 157 -10.37 14.15 -25.77
N ASP A 158 -11.44 13.93 -26.51
CA ASP A 158 -12.69 13.36 -26.00
C ASP A 158 -12.61 11.88 -25.57
N LYS A 159 -11.53 11.16 -25.93
CA LYS A 159 -11.34 9.71 -25.68
C LYS A 159 -10.02 9.32 -25.06
N ARG A 160 -9.02 10.20 -25.08
CA ARG A 160 -7.64 9.89 -24.63
C ARG A 160 -7.01 11.08 -23.96
N THR A 161 -6.24 10.78 -22.92
CA THR A 161 -5.30 11.74 -22.32
C THR A 161 -3.93 11.10 -22.21
N ASN A 162 -2.91 11.79 -22.71
CA ASN A 162 -1.51 11.43 -22.51
C ASN A 162 -0.88 12.46 -21.57
N ILE A 163 -0.22 11.97 -20.53
CA ILE A 163 0.55 12.79 -19.60
C ILE A 163 2.00 12.39 -19.72
N GLU A 164 2.83 13.30 -20.23
CA GLU A 164 4.25 13.14 -20.45
C GLU A 164 5.07 13.88 -19.40
N ASN A 165 6.28 13.41 -19.13
CA ASN A 165 7.22 14.03 -18.20
C ASN A 165 6.62 14.24 -16.79
N PHE A 166 5.78 13.29 -16.34
CA PHE A 166 5.21 13.36 -15.02
C PHE A 166 6.31 13.15 -13.96
N ALA A 167 6.43 14.12 -13.08
CA ALA A 167 7.30 14.02 -11.92
C ALA A 167 6.64 14.70 -10.72
N ILE A 168 6.75 14.08 -9.55
CA ILE A 168 6.26 14.60 -8.28
C ILE A 168 7.35 14.48 -7.22
N GLU A 169 7.55 15.57 -6.47
CA GLU A 169 8.46 15.65 -5.33
C GLU A 169 7.61 15.99 -4.08
N LEU A 170 7.62 15.12 -3.09
CA LEU A 170 7.10 15.33 -1.75
C LEU A 170 8.27 15.49 -0.77
N PRO A 171 8.07 15.66 0.54
CA PRO A 171 9.18 15.87 1.48
C PRO A 171 10.31 14.83 1.40
N GLU A 172 9.96 13.55 1.27
CA GLU A 172 10.91 12.43 1.24
C GLU A 172 10.73 11.53 0.00
N THR A 173 9.80 11.87 -0.92
CA THR A 173 9.47 11.09 -2.12
C THR A 173 9.87 11.84 -3.38
N SER A 174 10.49 11.13 -4.33
CA SER A 174 10.73 11.58 -5.69
C SER A 174 10.24 10.51 -6.66
N LEU A 175 9.05 10.71 -7.24
CA LEU A 175 8.43 9.79 -8.20
C LEU A 175 8.46 10.38 -9.59
N LYS A 176 8.90 9.59 -10.55
CA LYS A 176 8.86 9.89 -11.98
C LYS A 176 8.16 8.78 -12.72
N MET A 177 7.38 9.14 -13.72
CA MET A 177 6.71 8.18 -14.60
C MET A 177 7.07 8.46 -16.05
N ASP A 178 7.10 7.41 -16.84
CA ASP A 178 7.03 7.51 -18.28
C ASP A 178 5.66 8.07 -18.69
N THR A 179 5.30 8.02 -19.93
CA THR A 179 4.00 8.52 -20.38
C THR A 179 2.85 7.77 -19.72
N ILE A 180 1.94 8.50 -19.07
CA ILE A 180 0.70 7.96 -18.55
C ILE A 180 -0.35 8.08 -19.66
N HIS A 181 -0.93 6.96 -20.04
CA HIS A 181 -2.02 6.90 -21.01
C HIS A 181 -3.33 6.70 -20.27
N LEU A 182 -4.32 7.56 -20.51
CA LEU A 182 -5.70 7.38 -20.09
C LEU A 182 -6.57 7.15 -21.32
N VAL A 183 -7.45 6.16 -21.26
CA VAL A 183 -8.40 5.83 -22.32
C VAL A 183 -9.79 5.74 -21.71
N TYR A 184 -10.76 6.37 -22.34
CA TYR A 184 -12.15 6.46 -21.88
C TYR A 184 -13.11 6.65 -23.06
N ASP A 185 -14.37 6.26 -22.91
CA ASP A 185 -15.37 6.36 -23.98
C ASP A 185 -15.81 7.79 -24.23
N SER A 186 -15.90 8.61 -23.20
CA SER A 186 -16.25 10.04 -23.24
C SER A 186 -15.79 10.74 -21.97
N LEU A 187 -15.80 12.08 -21.97
CA LEU A 187 -15.47 12.87 -20.78
C LEU A 187 -16.38 12.58 -19.57
N LYS A 188 -17.60 12.06 -19.79
CA LYS A 188 -18.48 11.60 -18.69
C LYS A 188 -17.94 10.41 -17.92
N ALA A 189 -16.98 9.67 -18.49
CA ALA A 189 -16.33 8.57 -17.78
C ALA A 189 -15.57 9.04 -16.53
N PHE A 190 -15.17 10.32 -16.47
CA PHE A 190 -14.52 10.91 -15.30
C PHE A 190 -15.45 11.06 -14.09
N ASP A 191 -16.77 11.03 -14.26
CA ASP A 191 -17.74 10.97 -13.16
C ASP A 191 -17.71 9.63 -12.44
N GLN A 192 -17.19 8.59 -13.12
CA GLN A 192 -16.97 7.23 -12.60
C GLN A 192 -15.53 6.80 -12.88
N PHE A 193 -14.57 7.64 -12.49
CA PHE A 193 -13.15 7.50 -12.82
C PHE A 193 -12.58 6.12 -12.44
N SER A 194 -12.93 5.63 -11.26
CA SER A 194 -12.42 4.35 -10.72
C SER A 194 -12.76 3.13 -11.57
N GLU A 195 -13.87 3.18 -12.30
CA GLU A 195 -14.38 2.03 -13.07
C GLU A 195 -14.21 2.19 -14.58
N LYS A 196 -14.34 3.45 -15.08
CA LYS A 196 -14.47 3.72 -16.53
C LYS A 196 -13.26 4.35 -17.19
N VAL A 197 -12.28 4.81 -16.41
CA VAL A 197 -11.06 5.37 -16.98
C VAL A 197 -9.95 4.32 -16.89
N HIS A 198 -9.59 3.75 -18.03
CA HIS A 198 -8.46 2.84 -18.14
C HIS A 198 -7.16 3.63 -18.23
N PHE A 199 -6.18 3.24 -17.46
CA PHE A 199 -4.87 3.84 -17.49
C PHE A 199 -3.75 2.80 -17.64
N SER A 200 -2.64 3.25 -18.20
CA SER A 200 -1.41 2.51 -18.20
C SER A 200 -0.22 3.46 -18.03
N PHE A 201 0.75 3.06 -17.24
CA PHE A 201 2.01 3.78 -17.04
C PHE A 201 3.12 2.84 -16.57
N ARG A 202 4.35 3.31 -16.69
CA ARG A 202 5.51 2.73 -16.03
C ARG A 202 6.17 3.79 -15.15
N THR A 203 6.54 3.40 -13.93
CA THR A 203 7.42 4.24 -13.12
C THR A 203 8.85 4.13 -13.67
N LEU A 204 9.56 5.23 -13.65
CA LEU A 204 11.02 5.21 -13.71
C LEU A 204 11.54 4.92 -12.31
N PRO A 205 12.76 4.37 -12.14
CA PRO A 205 13.31 4.11 -10.79
C PRO A 205 13.13 5.33 -9.89
N SER A 206 12.32 5.18 -8.87
CA SER A 206 11.82 6.28 -8.03
C SER A 206 11.99 5.95 -6.56
N GLN A 207 12.40 6.93 -5.78
CA GLN A 207 12.46 6.81 -4.33
C GLN A 207 11.14 7.27 -3.73
N ILE A 208 10.53 6.44 -2.90
CA ILE A 208 9.23 6.70 -2.29
C ILE A 208 9.31 6.46 -0.78
N THR A 209 8.82 7.40 0.00
CA THR A 209 8.55 7.22 1.42
C THR A 209 7.03 7.23 1.62
N LEU A 210 6.47 6.07 1.96
CA LEU A 210 5.00 5.90 2.02
C LEU A 210 4.34 6.80 3.08
N LYS A 211 5.08 7.21 4.10
CA LYS A 211 4.65 8.21 5.08
C LYS A 211 4.18 9.52 4.43
N ASP A 212 4.78 9.94 3.32
CA ASP A 212 4.40 11.20 2.65
C ASP A 212 2.96 11.21 2.16
N ILE A 213 2.38 10.03 1.89
CA ILE A 213 0.98 9.88 1.48
C ILE A 213 0.06 9.45 2.63
N SER A 214 0.56 9.37 3.85
CA SER A 214 -0.23 9.02 5.03
C SER A 214 -1.42 9.96 5.32
N PRO A 215 -1.42 11.24 4.94
CA PRO A 215 -2.62 12.07 5.05
C PRO A 215 -3.83 11.51 4.30
N PHE A 216 -3.59 10.77 3.20
CA PHE A 216 -4.64 10.10 2.41
C PHE A 216 -4.89 8.66 2.88
N VAL A 217 -3.84 7.97 3.31
CA VAL A 217 -3.87 6.56 3.74
C VAL A 217 -3.19 6.42 5.10
N PRO A 218 -3.90 6.65 6.23
CA PRO A 218 -3.30 6.77 7.55
C PRO A 218 -2.47 5.57 8.02
N VAL A 219 -2.78 4.36 7.56
CA VAL A 219 -2.01 3.15 7.88
C VAL A 219 -0.55 3.23 7.41
N LEU A 220 -0.24 4.06 6.41
CA LEU A 220 1.10 4.24 5.88
C LEU A 220 1.98 5.18 6.71
N ALA A 221 1.48 5.79 7.78
CA ALA A 221 2.25 6.71 8.64
C ALA A 221 3.47 6.04 9.31
N HIS A 222 3.44 4.72 9.45
CA HIS A 222 4.53 3.94 10.04
C HIS A 222 5.68 3.68 9.07
N PHE A 223 5.43 3.72 7.74
CA PHE A 223 6.41 3.47 6.70
C PHE A 223 7.28 4.71 6.46
N LYS A 224 8.28 4.90 7.32
CA LYS A 224 9.15 6.08 7.34
C LYS A 224 10.42 5.93 6.50
N GLU A 225 10.81 4.69 6.22
CA GLU A 225 12.04 4.42 5.48
C GLU A 225 11.76 4.41 3.96
N PRO A 226 12.66 4.98 3.16
CA PRO A 226 12.46 5.06 1.71
C PRO A 226 12.59 3.68 1.05
N ILE A 227 11.79 3.48 0.03
CA ILE A 227 11.89 2.37 -0.91
C ILE A 227 12.19 2.89 -2.31
N THR A 228 12.88 2.09 -3.11
CA THR A 228 12.97 2.29 -4.55
C THR A 228 11.90 1.45 -5.22
N LEU A 229 11.14 2.05 -6.14
CA LEU A 229 10.03 1.43 -6.83
C LEU A 229 10.25 1.50 -8.35
N ASP A 230 10.14 0.35 -9.03
CA ASP A 230 9.94 0.24 -10.47
C ASP A 230 8.74 -0.68 -10.71
N MET A 231 7.74 -0.22 -11.45
CA MET A 231 6.57 -1.01 -11.76
C MET A 231 5.90 -0.57 -13.06
N GLN A 232 5.21 -1.51 -13.69
CA GLN A 232 4.33 -1.24 -14.82
C GLN A 232 2.89 -1.55 -14.41
N VAL A 233 2.01 -0.56 -14.57
CA VAL A 233 0.61 -0.64 -14.13
C VAL A 233 -0.33 -0.44 -15.31
N LYS A 234 -1.41 -1.22 -15.34
CA LYS A 234 -2.51 -1.06 -16.31
C LYS A 234 -3.84 -1.47 -15.69
N GLY A 235 -4.92 -0.91 -16.20
CA GLY A 235 -6.29 -1.22 -15.79
C GLY A 235 -7.09 0.02 -15.45
N THR A 236 -8.05 -0.14 -14.57
CA THR A 236 -8.78 0.94 -13.90
C THR A 236 -8.35 1.01 -12.43
N VAL A 237 -8.81 2.00 -11.66
CA VAL A 237 -8.52 2.02 -10.21
C VAL A 237 -9.12 0.79 -9.51
N ASP A 238 -10.29 0.34 -9.97
CA ASP A 238 -10.99 -0.80 -9.38
C ASP A 238 -10.43 -2.16 -9.81
N GLN A 239 -9.87 -2.26 -11.01
CA GLN A 239 -9.26 -3.46 -11.56
C GLN A 239 -7.86 -3.17 -12.08
N LEU A 240 -6.87 -3.38 -11.25
CA LEU A 240 -5.50 -2.96 -11.48
C LEU A 240 -4.56 -4.17 -11.61
N THR A 241 -3.77 -4.17 -12.66
CA THR A 241 -2.68 -5.14 -12.84
C THR A 241 -1.34 -4.40 -12.80
N CYS A 242 -0.50 -4.81 -11.87
CA CYS A 242 0.88 -4.39 -11.77
C CYS A 242 1.76 -5.54 -12.27
N SER A 243 2.31 -5.39 -13.44
CA SER A 243 3.33 -6.28 -13.98
C SER A 243 4.71 -5.65 -13.76
N HIS A 244 5.73 -6.49 -13.61
CA HIS A 244 7.08 -6.02 -13.33
C HIS A 244 7.14 -5.10 -12.08
N LEU A 245 6.61 -5.59 -10.96
CA LEU A 245 6.81 -4.93 -9.68
C LEU A 245 8.20 -5.24 -9.15
N GLU A 246 9.00 -4.22 -8.90
CA GLU A 246 10.27 -4.31 -8.17
C GLU A 246 10.30 -3.24 -7.07
N ILE A 247 10.44 -3.70 -5.83
CA ILE A 247 10.61 -2.86 -4.65
C ILE A 247 11.92 -3.25 -3.99
N THR A 248 12.76 -2.26 -3.73
CA THR A 248 14.01 -2.46 -2.98
C THR A 248 14.13 -1.43 -1.86
N ALA A 249 14.75 -1.81 -0.76
CA ALA A 249 15.01 -0.93 0.37
C ALA A 249 16.35 -1.26 1.02
N ASP A 250 16.89 -0.32 1.79
CA ASP A 250 18.11 -0.45 2.59
C ASP A 250 19.29 -1.04 1.75
N ASP A 251 19.66 -0.34 0.67
CA ASP A 251 20.72 -0.79 -0.25
C ASP A 251 20.54 -2.22 -0.77
N ARG A 252 19.29 -2.58 -1.11
CA ARG A 252 18.88 -3.92 -1.57
C ARG A 252 18.98 -5.02 -0.51
N GLN A 253 19.05 -4.67 0.76
CA GLN A 253 18.95 -5.65 1.85
C GLN A 253 17.53 -6.24 1.97
N PHE A 254 16.53 -5.54 1.41
CA PHE A 254 15.19 -6.03 1.14
C PHE A 254 14.88 -5.89 -0.35
N ARG A 255 14.34 -6.96 -0.95
CA ARG A 255 13.85 -6.97 -2.33
C ARG A 255 12.52 -7.70 -2.41
N LEU A 256 11.60 -7.15 -3.18
CA LEU A 256 10.35 -7.80 -3.57
C LEU A 256 10.19 -7.61 -5.07
N SER A 257 9.97 -8.72 -5.80
CA SER A 257 9.65 -8.67 -7.22
C SER A 257 8.54 -9.67 -7.58
N GLY A 258 7.74 -9.32 -8.59
CA GLY A 258 6.66 -10.16 -9.04
C GLY A 258 5.60 -9.42 -9.84
N ASP A 259 4.47 -10.08 -10.03
CA ASP A 259 3.28 -9.54 -10.66
C ASP A 259 2.13 -9.52 -9.65
N VAL A 260 1.34 -8.46 -9.62
CA VAL A 260 0.21 -8.30 -8.70
C VAL A 260 -1.03 -7.83 -9.46
N SER A 261 -2.15 -8.48 -9.24
CA SER A 261 -3.45 -8.04 -9.71
C SER A 261 -4.36 -7.75 -8.52
N LEU A 262 -5.06 -6.63 -8.59
CA LEU A 262 -5.98 -6.16 -7.56
C LEU A 262 -7.36 -5.95 -8.19
N GLN A 263 -8.41 -6.35 -7.51
CA GLN A 263 -9.79 -6.21 -7.95
C GLN A 263 -10.64 -5.64 -6.83
N GLU A 264 -11.70 -4.92 -7.21
CA GLU A 264 -12.70 -4.33 -6.30
C GLU A 264 -12.08 -3.40 -5.22
N LEU A 265 -11.04 -2.63 -5.61
CA LEU A 265 -10.35 -1.71 -4.70
C LEU A 265 -11.24 -0.57 -4.19
N SER A 266 -12.33 -0.27 -4.90
CA SER A 266 -13.34 0.70 -4.46
C SER A 266 -14.12 0.24 -3.23
N SER A 267 -14.13 -1.07 -2.96
CA SER A 267 -14.77 -1.72 -1.81
C SER A 267 -13.72 -2.47 -0.97
N PRO A 268 -13.06 -1.84 -0.01
CA PRO A 268 -11.94 -2.45 0.73
C PRO A 268 -12.24 -3.79 1.41
N GLN A 269 -13.53 -4.08 1.67
CA GLN A 269 -13.96 -5.35 2.27
C GLN A 269 -14.00 -6.49 1.25
N ASP A 270 -14.23 -6.15 -0.03
CA ASP A 270 -14.35 -7.09 -1.14
C ASP A 270 -13.06 -7.10 -1.99
N ALA A 271 -12.10 -6.25 -1.66
CA ALA A 271 -10.86 -6.12 -2.38
C ALA A 271 -10.07 -7.43 -2.38
N TYR A 272 -9.82 -7.93 -3.58
CA TYR A 272 -9.13 -9.19 -3.83
C TYR A 272 -7.75 -8.94 -4.40
N VAL A 273 -6.76 -9.69 -3.92
CA VAL A 273 -5.38 -9.67 -4.41
C VAL A 273 -5.00 -11.03 -4.98
N TYR A 274 -4.33 -11.01 -6.11
CA TYR A 274 -3.55 -12.13 -6.62
C TYR A 274 -2.14 -11.63 -6.90
N GLY A 275 -1.14 -12.24 -6.28
CA GLY A 275 0.27 -11.89 -6.44
C GLY A 275 1.10 -13.14 -6.72
N LYS A 276 1.91 -13.10 -7.78
CA LYS A 276 2.94 -14.08 -8.06
C LYS A 276 4.29 -13.45 -7.77
N LEU A 277 4.86 -13.82 -6.62
CA LEU A 277 6.16 -13.33 -6.17
C LEU A 277 7.28 -14.19 -6.75
N SER A 278 8.09 -13.59 -7.59
CA SER A 278 9.30 -14.22 -8.13
C SER A 278 10.46 -14.17 -7.14
N GLU A 279 10.45 -13.17 -6.25
CA GLU A 279 11.42 -12.98 -5.19
C GLU A 279 10.83 -12.10 -4.08
N LEU A 280 10.94 -12.54 -2.85
CA LEU A 280 10.86 -11.70 -1.66
C LEU A 280 12.06 -12.06 -0.81
N SER A 281 13.12 -11.28 -0.86
CA SER A 281 14.36 -11.56 -0.16
C SER A 281 14.71 -10.47 0.85
N ALA A 282 15.22 -10.88 2.00
CA ALA A 282 15.70 -9.99 3.03
C ALA A 282 16.82 -10.68 3.85
N ASN A 283 17.92 -9.96 4.05
CA ASN A 283 18.89 -10.37 5.08
C ASN A 283 18.49 -9.78 6.44
N SER A 284 19.30 -9.94 7.47
CA SER A 284 19.02 -9.45 8.83
C SER A 284 18.64 -7.96 8.87
N ARG A 285 19.25 -7.10 8.04
CA ARG A 285 18.89 -5.67 7.94
C ARG A 285 17.54 -5.49 7.26
N GLY A 286 17.30 -6.21 6.16
CA GLY A 286 16.04 -6.19 5.43
C GLY A 286 14.87 -6.71 6.28
N VAL A 287 15.08 -7.72 7.10
CA VAL A 287 14.09 -8.17 8.10
C VAL A 287 13.84 -7.06 9.11
N GLY A 288 14.89 -6.39 9.59
CA GLY A 288 14.77 -5.22 10.47
C GLY A 288 13.96 -4.08 9.82
N PHE A 289 14.20 -3.80 8.54
CA PHE A 289 13.41 -2.84 7.75
C PHE A 289 11.92 -3.21 7.73
N LEU A 290 11.58 -4.47 7.43
CA LEU A 290 10.19 -4.93 7.40
C LEU A 290 9.52 -4.77 8.77
N VAL A 291 10.16 -5.22 9.84
CA VAL A 291 9.59 -5.16 11.20
C VAL A 291 9.37 -3.71 11.64
N ARG A 292 10.32 -2.80 11.37
CA ARG A 292 10.20 -1.37 11.71
C ARG A 292 9.03 -0.70 10.98
N ASN A 293 8.81 -1.06 9.73
CA ASN A 293 7.77 -0.41 8.90
C ASN A 293 6.39 -1.06 9.06
N LEU A 294 6.32 -2.37 9.37
CA LEU A 294 5.05 -3.07 9.54
C LEU A 294 4.50 -3.02 10.97
N SER A 295 5.37 -2.83 11.97
CA SER A 295 4.98 -2.79 13.38
C SER A 295 4.72 -1.35 13.84
N SER A 296 3.53 -1.11 14.39
CA SER A 296 3.21 0.18 15.05
C SER A 296 4.04 0.41 16.33
N ASN A 297 4.48 -0.67 16.99
CA ASN A 297 5.25 -0.65 18.24
C ASN A 297 6.54 -1.47 18.03
N TYR A 298 7.53 -0.87 17.37
CA TYR A 298 8.82 -1.53 17.16
C TYR A 298 9.61 -1.63 18.45
N ASN A 299 9.85 -2.86 18.91
CA ASN A 299 10.68 -3.19 20.08
C ASN A 299 11.90 -4.07 19.71
N GLY A 300 12.38 -3.97 18.47
CA GLY A 300 13.44 -4.83 17.92
C GLY A 300 12.90 -5.95 17.03
N VAL A 301 13.82 -6.62 16.36
CA VAL A 301 13.49 -7.82 15.57
C VAL A 301 13.24 -8.98 16.55
N PRO A 302 12.12 -9.72 16.40
CA PRO A 302 11.88 -10.90 17.21
C PRO A 302 13.03 -11.91 17.07
N PRO A 303 13.56 -12.48 18.19
CA PRO A 303 14.74 -13.36 18.14
C PRO A 303 14.59 -14.57 17.20
N LEU A 304 13.38 -15.10 17.04
CA LEU A 304 13.11 -16.18 16.09
C LEU A 304 13.35 -15.75 14.64
N LEU A 305 12.91 -14.55 14.25
CA LEU A 305 13.15 -14.01 12.91
C LEU A 305 14.63 -13.69 12.68
N GLU A 306 15.32 -13.20 13.70
CA GLU A 306 16.76 -12.93 13.61
C GLU A 306 17.57 -14.21 13.38
N ARG A 307 17.19 -15.31 14.04
CA ARG A 307 17.86 -16.61 13.88
C ARG A 307 17.61 -17.30 12.54
N LEU A 308 16.51 -16.96 11.85
CA LEU A 308 16.27 -17.49 10.51
C LEU A 308 17.37 -17.08 9.51
N GLY A 309 18.11 -16.00 9.80
CA GLY A 309 19.13 -15.46 8.89
C GLY A 309 18.51 -14.81 7.65
N ASP A 310 19.17 -14.98 6.53
CA ASP A 310 18.66 -14.49 5.24
C ASP A 310 17.42 -15.29 4.84
N ILE A 311 16.40 -14.58 4.37
CA ILE A 311 15.14 -15.17 3.88
C ILE A 311 14.95 -14.89 2.39
N ASP A 312 14.48 -15.89 1.65
CA ASP A 312 14.06 -15.80 0.24
C ASP A 312 12.75 -16.59 0.10
N PHE A 313 11.65 -15.89 -0.17
CA PHE A 313 10.36 -16.50 -0.44
C PHE A 313 9.99 -16.35 -1.91
N ARG A 314 9.51 -17.42 -2.51
CA ARG A 314 8.95 -17.47 -3.86
C ARG A 314 7.63 -18.22 -3.83
N GLY A 315 6.61 -17.64 -4.44
CA GLY A 315 5.29 -18.27 -4.39
C GLY A 315 4.19 -17.36 -4.85
N GLU A 316 2.98 -17.76 -4.52
CA GLU A 316 1.75 -17.06 -4.86
C GLU A 316 0.99 -16.68 -3.59
N ILE A 317 0.35 -15.52 -3.64
CA ILE A 317 -0.54 -15.02 -2.59
C ILE A 317 -1.86 -14.67 -3.28
N SER A 318 -2.98 -15.17 -2.76
CA SER A 318 -4.29 -14.85 -3.32
C SER A 318 -5.34 -14.77 -2.22
N GLY A 319 -6.39 -13.99 -2.46
CA GLY A 319 -7.54 -13.88 -1.56
C GLY A 319 -7.94 -12.46 -1.23
N TYR A 320 -8.86 -12.33 -0.29
CA TYR A 320 -9.26 -11.06 0.28
C TYR A 320 -8.24 -10.59 1.32
N PHE A 321 -8.11 -9.30 1.57
CA PHE A 321 -7.15 -8.77 2.55
C PHE A 321 -7.35 -9.30 3.98
N THR A 322 -8.54 -9.82 4.29
CA THR A 322 -8.86 -10.47 5.58
C THR A 322 -8.64 -11.98 5.56
N ASP A 323 -8.57 -12.59 4.37
CA ASP A 323 -8.48 -14.04 4.14
C ASP A 323 -7.55 -14.31 2.96
N LEU A 324 -6.27 -14.51 3.23
CA LEU A 324 -5.24 -14.76 2.23
C LEU A 324 -4.85 -16.24 2.20
N VAL A 325 -4.59 -16.75 1.02
CA VAL A 325 -3.93 -18.05 0.81
C VAL A 325 -2.54 -17.77 0.26
N THR A 326 -1.54 -18.42 0.83
CA THR A 326 -0.16 -18.35 0.37
C THR A 326 0.36 -19.75 0.07
N TYR A 327 0.88 -19.92 -1.12
CA TYR A 327 1.54 -21.14 -1.55
C TYR A 327 2.94 -20.81 -2.04
N GLY A 328 3.96 -21.48 -1.47
CA GLY A 328 5.31 -21.16 -1.88
C GLY A 328 6.41 -21.88 -1.11
N GLN A 329 7.63 -21.45 -1.39
CA GLN A 329 8.84 -21.93 -0.75
C GLN A 329 9.59 -20.78 -0.09
N LEU A 330 9.82 -20.90 1.20
CA LEU A 330 10.68 -20.05 1.99
C LEU A 330 12.04 -20.73 2.17
N ARG A 331 13.11 -20.10 1.73
CA ARG A 331 14.49 -20.46 2.02
C ARG A 331 15.00 -19.59 3.14
N THR A 332 15.72 -20.19 4.07
CA THR A 332 16.32 -19.49 5.21
C THR A 332 17.74 -19.93 5.42
N GLY A 333 18.49 -19.26 6.28
CA GLY A 333 19.81 -19.72 6.72
C GLY A 333 19.79 -21.05 7.48
N LEU A 334 18.60 -21.52 7.90
CA LEU A 334 18.41 -22.75 8.66
C LEU A 334 17.83 -23.92 7.84
N GLY A 335 17.44 -23.68 6.59
CA GLY A 335 16.83 -24.67 5.72
C GLY A 335 15.64 -24.14 4.93
N ASN A 336 14.98 -25.04 4.18
CA ASN A 336 13.89 -24.72 3.28
C ASN A 336 12.55 -25.16 3.89
N VAL A 337 11.53 -24.30 3.78
CA VAL A 337 10.17 -24.58 4.23
C VAL A 337 9.20 -24.39 3.06
N LYS A 338 8.40 -25.41 2.74
CA LYS A 338 7.29 -25.31 1.81
C LYS A 338 6.02 -25.02 2.58
N THR A 339 5.22 -24.09 2.11
CA THR A 339 4.00 -23.63 2.76
C THR A 339 2.82 -23.68 1.80
N ASP A 340 1.68 -24.11 2.31
CA ASP A 340 0.36 -23.96 1.71
C ASP A 340 -0.59 -23.56 2.83
N LEU A 341 -0.69 -22.25 3.08
CA LEU A 341 -1.32 -21.69 4.26
C LEU A 341 -2.44 -20.72 3.89
N LYS A 342 -3.58 -20.89 4.55
CA LYS A 342 -4.61 -19.86 4.67
C LYS A 342 -4.31 -19.00 5.90
N LEU A 343 -4.34 -17.68 5.72
CA LEU A 343 -4.14 -16.66 6.75
C LEU A 343 -5.44 -15.85 6.88
N SER A 344 -5.98 -15.73 8.07
CA SER A 344 -7.22 -14.99 8.33
C SER A 344 -7.02 -13.96 9.44
N SER A 345 -7.61 -12.78 9.29
CA SER A 345 -7.54 -11.73 10.30
C SER A 345 -8.90 -11.07 10.54
N ASP A 346 -9.28 -10.90 11.81
CA ASP A 346 -10.43 -10.10 12.24
C ASP A 346 -9.94 -9.00 13.19
N LYS A 347 -9.75 -7.80 12.64
CA LYS A 347 -9.23 -6.65 13.40
C LYS A 347 -10.17 -6.24 14.55
N ALA A 348 -11.50 -6.41 14.39
CA ALA A 348 -12.46 -6.05 15.43
C ALA A 348 -12.34 -6.94 16.66
N LYS A 349 -11.93 -8.19 16.47
CA LYS A 349 -11.71 -9.17 17.54
C LYS A 349 -10.23 -9.31 17.94
N GLY A 350 -9.31 -8.60 17.27
CA GLY A 350 -7.86 -8.81 17.46
C GLY A 350 -7.45 -10.25 17.17
N LEU A 351 -8.14 -10.93 16.26
CA LEU A 351 -7.91 -12.32 15.91
C LEU A 351 -7.02 -12.42 14.67
N PHE A 352 -5.97 -13.23 14.78
CA PHE A 352 -5.19 -13.74 13.66
C PHE A 352 -5.21 -15.27 13.69
N ALA A 353 -5.54 -15.91 12.58
CA ALA A 353 -5.56 -17.36 12.46
C ALA A 353 -4.81 -17.79 11.20
N TYR A 354 -4.21 -18.96 11.26
CA TYR A 354 -3.59 -19.61 10.11
C TYR A 354 -3.90 -21.11 10.10
N SER A 355 -4.03 -21.66 8.92
CA SER A 355 -4.29 -23.10 8.74
C SER A 355 -3.71 -23.59 7.43
N GLY A 356 -3.24 -24.84 7.39
CA GLY A 356 -2.77 -25.51 6.18
C GLY A 356 -1.52 -26.35 6.41
N ALA A 357 -0.81 -26.65 5.31
CA ALA A 357 0.32 -27.57 5.33
C ALA A 357 1.66 -26.84 5.39
N VAL A 358 2.56 -27.36 6.21
CA VAL A 358 3.97 -26.92 6.30
C VAL A 358 4.88 -28.16 6.19
N LYS A 359 5.82 -28.09 5.26
CA LYS A 359 6.79 -29.18 5.04
C LYS A 359 8.21 -28.64 5.05
N THR A 360 9.12 -29.39 5.68
CA THR A 360 10.56 -29.12 5.62
C THR A 360 11.38 -30.40 5.60
N GLU A 361 12.60 -30.29 5.12
CA GLU A 361 13.60 -31.36 5.08
C GLU A 361 14.89 -30.79 5.67
N GLU A 362 15.49 -31.52 6.64
CA GLU A 362 16.76 -31.19 7.28
C GLU A 362 16.85 -29.71 7.77
N PHE A 363 15.80 -29.26 8.45
CA PHE A 363 15.74 -27.88 8.96
C PHE A 363 16.41 -27.81 10.36
N GLU A 364 17.30 -26.87 10.56
CA GLU A 364 18.10 -26.66 11.77
C GLU A 364 17.26 -26.14 12.95
N LEU A 365 16.37 -26.98 13.48
CA LEU A 365 15.43 -26.62 14.56
C LEU A 365 16.15 -26.18 15.84
N GLY A 366 17.25 -26.83 16.16
CA GLY A 366 18.04 -26.51 17.34
C GLY A 366 18.58 -25.07 17.31
N LYS A 367 19.09 -24.63 16.17
CA LYS A 367 19.54 -23.25 15.97
C LYS A 367 18.39 -22.27 16.07
N LEU A 368 17.20 -22.58 15.47
CA LEU A 368 16.03 -21.74 15.56
C LEU A 368 15.59 -21.52 17.02
N LEU A 369 15.51 -22.60 17.79
CA LEU A 369 15.03 -22.57 19.18
C LEU A 369 16.13 -22.22 20.18
N ASN A 370 17.37 -22.08 19.73
CA ASN A 370 18.56 -21.90 20.58
C ASN A 370 18.69 -23.01 21.66
N ASN A 371 18.57 -24.26 21.21
CA ASN A 371 18.62 -25.44 22.04
C ASN A 371 19.66 -26.42 21.49
N GLU A 372 20.79 -26.58 22.20
CA GLU A 372 21.92 -27.42 21.79
C GLU A 372 21.62 -28.93 21.78
N LYS A 373 20.52 -29.36 22.44
CA LYS A 373 20.12 -30.77 22.42
C LYS A 373 19.29 -31.12 21.16
N LEU A 374 18.68 -30.11 20.49
CA LEU A 374 17.98 -30.30 19.26
C LEU A 374 18.91 -30.08 18.07
N GLY A 375 18.81 -30.92 17.06
CA GLY A 375 19.48 -30.77 15.78
C GLY A 375 18.45 -30.49 14.65
N GLU A 376 18.62 -31.22 13.57
CA GLU A 376 17.76 -31.08 12.38
C GLU A 376 16.40 -31.76 12.56
N ILE A 377 15.40 -31.25 11.83
CA ILE A 377 14.06 -31.83 11.76
C ILE A 377 13.60 -31.95 10.32
N THR A 378 12.92 -33.06 9.99
CA THR A 378 12.20 -33.29 8.73
C THR A 378 10.75 -33.60 9.05
N PHE A 379 9.81 -32.81 8.53
CA PHE A 379 8.39 -33.03 8.82
C PHE A 379 7.47 -32.65 7.65
N ASN A 380 6.26 -33.17 7.72
CA ASN A 380 5.10 -32.77 6.93
C ASN A 380 3.90 -32.70 7.88
N LEU A 381 3.48 -31.48 8.23
CA LEU A 381 2.45 -31.22 9.23
C LEU A 381 1.35 -30.32 8.67
N ASP A 382 0.12 -30.65 8.98
CA ASP A 382 -1.01 -29.74 8.96
C ASP A 382 -1.02 -28.94 10.25
N VAL A 383 -1.10 -27.62 10.14
CA VAL A 383 -1.06 -26.69 11.26
C VAL A 383 -2.33 -25.84 11.26
N HIS A 384 -2.94 -25.68 12.46
CA HIS A 384 -4.07 -24.80 12.66
C HIS A 384 -3.77 -23.97 13.91
N GLY A 385 -3.45 -22.70 13.69
CA GLY A 385 -3.10 -21.78 14.76
C GLY A 385 -4.04 -20.60 14.85
N ARG A 386 -4.24 -20.12 16.07
CA ARG A 386 -4.97 -18.88 16.34
C ARG A 386 -4.29 -18.08 17.43
N HIS A 387 -4.22 -16.79 17.21
CA HIS A 387 -3.77 -15.82 18.19
C HIS A 387 -4.85 -14.78 18.40
N ILE A 388 -5.25 -14.56 19.62
CA ILE A 388 -6.15 -13.49 20.03
C ILE A 388 -5.31 -12.50 20.84
N GLU A 389 -5.44 -11.22 20.57
CA GLU A 389 -4.70 -10.19 21.29
C GLU A 389 -4.82 -10.38 22.83
N LYS A 390 -3.68 -10.33 23.52
CA LYS A 390 -3.55 -10.57 24.99
C LYS A 390 -3.78 -12.01 25.44
N GLN A 391 -3.93 -12.98 24.55
CA GLN A 391 -3.96 -14.41 24.87
C GLN A 391 -2.71 -15.11 24.36
N LEU A 392 -2.30 -16.18 25.03
CA LEU A 392 -1.21 -17.02 24.52
C LEU A 392 -1.69 -17.81 23.29
N PRO A 393 -0.85 -17.94 22.26
CA PRO A 393 -1.21 -18.66 21.04
C PRO A 393 -1.50 -20.13 21.32
N ALA A 394 -2.45 -20.69 20.57
CA ALA A 394 -2.73 -22.11 20.52
C ALA A 394 -2.49 -22.62 19.09
N VAL A 395 -1.89 -23.79 18.96
CA VAL A 395 -1.58 -24.43 17.68
C VAL A 395 -1.95 -25.91 17.71
N GLU A 396 -2.83 -26.31 16.82
CA GLU A 396 -3.10 -27.71 16.55
C GLU A 396 -2.10 -28.19 15.49
N LEU A 397 -1.51 -29.34 15.72
CA LEU A 397 -0.50 -29.97 14.87
C LEU A 397 -0.91 -31.39 14.55
N LYS A 398 -0.92 -31.75 13.27
CA LYS A 398 -1.21 -33.10 12.84
C LYS A 398 -0.33 -33.50 11.67
N GLY A 399 0.27 -34.68 11.73
CA GLY A 399 1.05 -35.24 10.64
C GLY A 399 2.25 -36.07 11.07
N LEU A 400 3.26 -36.09 10.21
CA LEU A 400 4.45 -36.92 10.37
C LEU A 400 5.69 -36.06 10.54
N ILE A 401 6.44 -36.31 11.60
CA ILE A 401 7.83 -35.93 11.72
C ILE A 401 8.65 -37.15 11.28
N ALA A 402 9.17 -37.08 10.05
CA ALA A 402 9.93 -38.19 9.47
C ALA A 402 11.22 -38.44 10.26
N SER A 403 11.87 -37.33 10.73
CA SER A 403 13.00 -37.44 11.66
C SER A 403 13.17 -36.17 12.46
N VAL A 404 13.69 -36.29 13.67
CA VAL A 404 14.16 -35.21 14.51
C VAL A 404 15.40 -35.64 15.31
N GLU A 405 16.44 -34.82 15.28
CA GLU A 405 17.64 -35.06 16.10
C GLU A 405 17.46 -34.47 17.49
N TYR A 406 17.62 -35.31 18.53
CA TYR A 406 17.64 -34.89 19.91
C TYR A 406 18.76 -35.60 20.68
N SER A 407 19.58 -34.88 21.41
CA SER A 407 20.74 -35.41 22.17
C SER A 407 21.66 -36.27 21.30
N ARG A 408 21.92 -35.90 20.05
CA ARG A 408 22.73 -36.63 19.05
C ARG A 408 22.15 -37.97 18.58
N TYR A 409 20.88 -38.26 18.88
CA TYR A 409 20.16 -39.39 18.32
C TYR A 409 19.09 -38.87 17.33
N LYS A 410 18.99 -39.53 16.18
CA LYS A 410 18.00 -39.23 15.15
C LYS A 410 16.78 -40.13 15.34
N TYR A 411 15.76 -39.58 16.01
CA TYR A 411 14.45 -40.23 16.13
C TYR A 411 13.73 -40.21 14.80
N GLU A 412 13.08 -41.31 14.45
CA GLU A 412 12.39 -41.49 13.16
C GLU A 412 10.90 -41.82 13.35
N ASN A 413 10.08 -41.51 12.34
CA ASN A 413 8.67 -41.89 12.25
C ASN A 413 7.81 -41.50 13.46
N ILE A 414 7.79 -40.20 13.79
CA ILE A 414 6.95 -39.68 14.86
C ILE A 414 5.67 -39.15 14.26
N THR A 415 4.51 -39.73 14.60
CA THR A 415 3.21 -39.17 14.29
C THR A 415 2.71 -38.30 15.43
N LEU A 416 2.11 -37.17 15.06
CA LEU A 416 1.61 -36.14 15.98
C LEU A 416 0.18 -35.79 15.63
N ASP A 417 -0.72 -35.73 16.64
CA ASP A 417 -2.10 -35.25 16.49
C ASP A 417 -2.54 -34.64 17.83
N GLY A 418 -2.45 -33.31 17.95
CA GLY A 418 -2.79 -32.64 19.20
C GLY A 418 -2.61 -31.14 19.17
N GLU A 419 -3.00 -30.51 20.28
CA GLU A 419 -2.93 -29.06 20.52
C GLU A 419 -1.74 -28.71 21.43
N TYR A 420 -0.94 -27.75 21.00
CA TYR A 420 0.04 -27.09 21.85
C TYR A 420 -0.50 -25.74 22.32
N LYS A 421 -0.56 -25.52 23.64
CA LYS A 421 -1.06 -24.30 24.24
C LYS A 421 -0.37 -24.02 25.57
N GLN A 422 0.12 -22.80 25.78
CA GLN A 422 0.69 -22.36 27.06
C GLN A 422 1.82 -23.23 27.59
N GLY A 423 2.65 -23.81 26.68
CA GLY A 423 3.73 -24.71 27.07
C GLY A 423 3.31 -26.13 27.42
N GLY A 424 2.00 -26.43 27.25
CA GLY A 424 1.46 -27.78 27.36
C GLY A 424 1.07 -28.34 26.01
N PHE A 425 1.13 -29.66 25.91
CA PHE A 425 0.65 -30.42 24.76
C PHE A 425 -0.47 -31.37 25.21
N ASN A 426 -1.56 -31.36 24.49
CA ASN A 426 -2.67 -32.31 24.66
C ASN A 426 -2.91 -33.05 23.34
N GLY A 427 -2.80 -34.37 23.35
CA GLY A 427 -3.02 -35.14 22.12
C GLY A 427 -2.30 -36.49 22.12
N LYS A 428 -2.02 -36.95 20.92
CA LYS A 428 -1.40 -38.26 20.63
C LYS A 428 -0.05 -38.06 20.00
N ILE A 429 0.93 -38.79 20.48
CA ILE A 429 2.26 -38.90 19.90
C ILE A 429 2.58 -40.40 19.77
N ALA A 430 2.96 -40.84 18.59
CA ALA A 430 3.45 -42.18 18.39
C ALA A 430 4.85 -42.13 17.75
N LEU A 431 5.80 -42.78 18.37
CA LEU A 431 7.15 -43.03 17.87
C LEU A 431 7.24 -44.47 17.38
N ASP A 432 7.69 -44.67 16.15
CA ASP A 432 7.96 -45.99 15.56
C ASP A 432 9.43 -46.00 15.07
N ASP A 433 10.34 -46.05 16.00
CA ASP A 433 11.79 -46.01 15.79
C ASP A 433 12.40 -47.39 15.92
N PRO A 434 13.51 -47.70 15.21
CA PRO A 434 14.22 -48.97 15.38
C PRO A 434 14.58 -49.36 16.81
N ASN A 435 14.79 -48.36 17.70
CA ASN A 435 15.17 -48.55 19.09
C ASN A 435 14.06 -48.22 20.10
N GLY A 436 12.90 -47.74 19.63
CA GLY A 436 11.79 -47.38 20.49
C GLY A 436 10.45 -47.38 19.76
N SER A 437 9.45 -48.07 20.31
CA SER A 437 8.07 -47.98 19.87
C SER A 437 7.19 -47.56 21.04
N ILE A 438 6.74 -46.30 21.01
CA ILE A 438 6.07 -45.63 22.11
C ILE A 438 4.81 -44.91 21.58
N TYR A 439 3.70 -45.15 22.23
CA TYR A 439 2.47 -44.40 22.01
C TYR A 439 2.11 -43.63 23.28
N LEU A 440 1.88 -42.35 23.15
CA LEU A 440 1.40 -41.44 24.20
C LEU A 440 0.08 -40.81 23.82
N ASN A 441 -0.86 -40.73 24.78
CA ASN A 441 -2.13 -40.04 24.60
C ASN A 441 -2.55 -39.35 25.90
N GLY A 442 -2.67 -38.03 25.91
CA GLY A 442 -3.05 -37.25 27.07
C GLY A 442 -2.42 -35.87 27.11
N ASP A 443 -2.23 -35.37 28.32
CA ASP A 443 -1.77 -34.00 28.59
C ASP A 443 -0.38 -34.02 29.21
N VAL A 444 0.49 -33.14 28.68
CA VAL A 444 1.82 -32.85 29.24
C VAL A 444 1.99 -31.33 29.28
N ASN A 445 2.31 -30.78 30.45
CA ASN A 445 2.62 -29.36 30.61
C ASN A 445 3.93 -29.19 31.38
N VAL A 446 4.96 -28.68 30.71
CA VAL A 446 6.29 -28.48 31.27
C VAL A 446 6.65 -27.02 31.56
N ALA A 447 5.78 -26.07 31.17
CA ALA A 447 5.99 -24.65 31.38
C ALA A 447 5.47 -24.13 32.73
N SER A 448 4.69 -24.94 33.46
CA SER A 448 4.25 -24.60 34.81
C SER A 448 5.43 -24.79 35.82
N LYS A 449 5.39 -24.06 36.96
CA LYS A 449 6.42 -24.22 38.03
C LYS A 449 6.60 -25.67 38.48
N VAL A 450 5.53 -26.45 38.40
CA VAL A 450 5.55 -27.90 38.62
C VAL A 450 5.02 -28.54 37.35
N PRO A 451 5.83 -29.31 36.61
CA PRO A 451 5.40 -30.04 35.45
C PRO A 451 4.22 -30.98 35.79
N THR A 452 3.22 -31.00 34.93
CA THR A 452 2.05 -31.90 35.09
C THR A 452 1.99 -32.86 33.92
N PHE A 453 1.71 -34.14 34.26
CA PHE A 453 1.62 -35.25 33.31
C PHE A 453 0.36 -36.04 33.59
N ASN A 454 -0.49 -36.15 32.60
CA ASN A 454 -1.71 -36.96 32.64
C ASN A 454 -1.88 -37.64 31.29
N PHE A 455 -1.22 -38.79 31.09
CA PHE A 455 -1.25 -39.48 29.83
C PHE A 455 -1.22 -40.99 29.99
N LEU A 456 -1.78 -41.68 29.01
CA LEU A 456 -1.59 -43.11 28.79
C LEU A 456 -0.32 -43.30 27.93
N ALA A 457 0.60 -44.14 28.41
CA ALA A 457 1.76 -44.57 27.65
C ALA A 457 1.66 -46.06 27.36
N VAL A 458 1.88 -46.43 26.11
CA VAL A 458 2.05 -47.84 25.66
C VAL A 458 3.45 -47.93 25.10
N VAL A 459 4.23 -48.84 25.62
CA VAL A 459 5.66 -49.01 25.25
C VAL A 459 5.87 -50.47 24.82
N ASP A 460 6.03 -50.71 23.52
CA ASP A 460 6.30 -52.05 23.00
C ASP A 460 7.79 -52.37 22.94
N LYS A 461 8.62 -51.34 22.67
CA LYS A 461 10.07 -51.47 22.58
C LYS A 461 10.69 -50.21 23.14
N PHE A 462 11.73 -50.36 23.99
CA PHE A 462 12.44 -49.24 24.55
C PHE A 462 13.88 -49.60 24.90
N ARG A 463 14.83 -49.01 24.18
CA ARG A 463 16.26 -49.16 24.39
C ARG A 463 16.89 -47.80 24.75
N PRO A 464 16.84 -47.39 26.04
CA PRO A 464 17.22 -46.04 26.44
C PRO A 464 18.66 -45.67 26.09
N ASN A 465 19.59 -46.62 26.24
CA ASN A 465 21.01 -46.40 25.91
C ASN A 465 21.22 -46.13 24.41
N ASP A 466 20.49 -46.85 23.55
CA ASP A 466 20.56 -46.68 22.09
C ASP A 466 19.83 -45.39 21.62
N LEU A 467 18.88 -44.85 22.40
CA LEU A 467 18.15 -43.62 22.20
C LEU A 467 18.82 -42.37 22.80
N ASN A 468 20.00 -42.54 23.44
CA ASN A 468 20.71 -41.44 24.16
C ASN A 468 19.87 -40.76 25.26
N LEU A 469 19.01 -41.52 25.96
CA LEU A 469 18.14 -41.05 27.05
C LEU A 469 18.72 -41.38 28.43
#